data_41b3d9211edd3ba24fc6c3709cd12a57
#
_entry.id   41b3d9211edd3ba24fc6c3709cd12a57
#
_cell.length_a   1.000
_cell.length_b   1.000
_cell.length_c   1.000
_cell.angle_alpha   90.00
_cell.angle_beta   90.00
_cell.angle_gamma   90.00
#
_symmetry.space_group_name_H-M   'P 1'
#
loop_
_entity.id
_entity.type
_entity.pdbx_description
1 polymer ?
#
loop_
_entity_poly.entity_id
_entity_poly.type
_entity_poly.pdbx_seq_one_letter_code
_entity_poly.pdbx_strand_id
1 'polypeptide(L)'
;MLNGKKIVLGVSGGIAAYKAAALTSKLVQAGAVVKVIMTDSAQKFVAPTTFQALSRQPVYTDTFDEQDSSQIQHIDVADWADLFLIAPATANVIGKLANGLADDMLSTTLLATEAPVYIAPAMNVHMYSHPAVMKNLKQLDEWGFRFIEPGEGYLACGYVGKGRLEEPESIVEVLQKEYHRPQPLKGKKVLITAGPTREQIDPVRYFTNPSTGKMGYALAKKAKQLGAEVTLVSGQVALDPPSGVRVVQITTAQEMYEAVLKEYADQDLVIKSAAVADYRPKITYDQKMKKQPGDYVVEMERTNDILMELGERKEHQYLIGFAAETTDVEKYGREKMDKKNLDAIVINNVSEEGSGFGTDTNASLFITRRGEERTYPLMSKEELSENILMVAAGEMESEIH
;
A
#
# COMPACT_ATOMS: atom_id res chain seq x y z
N MET A 1 8.29 21.93 3.10
CA MET A 1 9.77 22.04 2.97
C MET A 1 10.40 20.73 3.41
N LEU A 2 11.55 20.35 2.84
CA LEU A 2 12.28 19.12 3.21
C LEU A 2 13.32 19.37 4.32
N ASN A 3 13.05 20.31 5.20
CA ASN A 3 14.00 20.77 6.21
C ASN A 3 14.59 19.64 7.05
N GLY A 4 15.92 19.51 7.02
CA GLY A 4 16.69 18.51 7.76
C GLY A 4 16.53 17.07 7.28
N LYS A 5 15.76 16.83 6.23
CA LYS A 5 15.57 15.49 5.67
C LYS A 5 16.85 15.00 4.99
N LYS A 6 17.23 13.78 5.33
CA LYS A 6 18.41 13.11 4.81
C LYS A 6 18.02 12.32 3.55
N ILE A 7 18.42 12.82 2.39
CA ILE A 7 18.09 12.23 1.09
C ILE A 7 19.35 11.64 0.47
N VAL A 8 19.29 10.37 0.08
CA VAL A 8 20.30 9.76 -0.78
C VAL A 8 19.80 9.81 -2.22
N LEU A 9 20.52 10.54 -3.08
CA LEU A 9 20.24 10.65 -4.50
C LEU A 9 21.11 9.68 -5.29
N GLY A 10 20.50 8.66 -5.85
CA GLY A 10 21.12 7.73 -6.80
C GLY A 10 21.06 8.27 -8.22
N VAL A 11 22.22 8.46 -8.84
CA VAL A 11 22.32 8.97 -10.23
C VAL A 11 22.85 7.87 -11.13
N SER A 12 22.03 7.42 -12.08
CA SER A 12 22.44 6.41 -13.06
C SER A 12 22.79 7.02 -14.43
N GLY A 13 23.51 6.23 -15.26
CA GLY A 13 24.11 6.70 -16.52
C GLY A 13 23.11 6.91 -17.65
N GLY A 14 22.87 8.14 -18.01
CA GLY A 14 22.09 8.57 -19.17
C GLY A 14 22.21 10.08 -19.36
N ILE A 15 21.79 10.57 -20.53
CA ILE A 15 21.87 12.01 -20.80
C ILE A 15 21.14 12.84 -19.74
N ALA A 16 20.07 12.32 -19.13
CA ALA A 16 19.29 13.01 -18.10
C ALA A 16 20.07 13.21 -16.78
N ALA A 17 21.29 12.65 -16.62
CA ALA A 17 22.14 12.87 -15.44
C ALA A 17 22.47 14.36 -15.22
N TYR A 18 22.47 15.20 -16.29
CA TYR A 18 22.67 16.64 -16.12
C TYR A 18 21.56 17.31 -15.29
N LYS A 19 20.31 16.80 -15.38
CA LYS A 19 19.19 17.29 -14.58
C LYS A 19 19.35 16.93 -13.08
N ALA A 20 20.05 15.85 -12.77
CA ALA A 20 20.31 15.47 -11.39
C ALA A 20 21.15 16.51 -10.64
N ALA A 21 22.02 17.25 -11.36
CA ALA A 21 22.76 18.37 -10.74
C ALA A 21 21.80 19.51 -10.33
N ALA A 22 20.87 19.90 -11.21
CA ALA A 22 19.84 20.88 -10.87
C ALA A 22 18.93 20.38 -9.75
N LEU A 23 18.55 19.10 -9.78
CA LEU A 23 17.74 18.46 -8.73
C LEU A 23 18.44 18.49 -7.37
N THR A 24 19.75 18.18 -7.32
CA THR A 24 20.55 18.28 -6.09
C THR A 24 20.50 19.68 -5.50
N SER A 25 20.71 20.70 -6.33
CA SER A 25 20.64 22.11 -5.90
C SER A 25 19.27 22.46 -5.32
N LYS A 26 18.17 22.03 -5.97
CA LYS A 26 16.80 22.31 -5.52
C LYS A 26 16.42 21.56 -4.24
N LEU A 27 16.88 20.32 -4.08
CA LEU A 27 16.69 19.56 -2.82
C LEU A 27 17.38 20.26 -1.64
N VAL A 28 18.62 20.72 -1.86
CA VAL A 28 19.37 21.50 -0.84
C VAL A 28 18.68 22.83 -0.54
N GLN A 29 18.21 23.57 -1.56
CA GLN A 29 17.43 24.80 -1.39
C GLN A 29 16.11 24.55 -0.64
N ALA A 30 15.48 23.38 -0.81
CA ALA A 30 14.29 22.97 -0.06
C ALA A 30 14.60 22.57 1.39
N GLY A 31 15.87 22.63 1.82
CA GLY A 31 16.34 22.35 3.18
C GLY A 31 16.78 20.92 3.44
N ALA A 32 16.86 20.07 2.42
CA ALA A 32 17.35 18.71 2.57
C ALA A 32 18.87 18.64 2.71
N VAL A 33 19.36 17.63 3.43
CA VAL A 33 20.76 17.20 3.39
C VAL A 33 20.87 16.08 2.36
N VAL A 34 21.68 16.28 1.31
CA VAL A 34 21.71 15.35 0.16
C VAL A 34 23.08 14.68 0.05
N LYS A 35 23.12 13.35 0.17
CA LYS A 35 24.26 12.53 -0.24
C LYS A 35 23.99 11.98 -1.64
N VAL A 36 25.04 11.84 -2.46
CA VAL A 36 24.89 11.38 -3.85
C VAL A 36 25.67 10.10 -4.06
N ILE A 37 25.03 9.12 -4.69
CA ILE A 37 25.69 7.91 -5.20
C ILE A 37 25.62 7.94 -6.72
N MET A 38 26.74 7.71 -7.39
CA MET A 38 26.81 7.70 -8.85
C MET A 38 27.27 6.34 -9.36
N THR A 39 26.57 5.83 -10.39
CA THR A 39 27.11 4.69 -11.14
C THR A 39 28.29 5.12 -12.01
N ASP A 40 29.17 4.20 -12.39
CA ASP A 40 30.29 4.45 -13.33
C ASP A 40 29.80 5.10 -14.64
N SER A 41 28.65 4.67 -15.12
CA SER A 41 28.06 5.22 -16.32
C SER A 41 27.57 6.66 -16.12
N ALA A 42 27.13 7.06 -14.92
CA ALA A 42 26.71 8.43 -14.62
C ALA A 42 27.89 9.40 -14.64
N GLN A 43 29.05 8.97 -14.17
CA GLN A 43 30.29 9.78 -14.15
C GLN A 43 30.78 10.18 -15.55
N LYS A 44 30.34 9.45 -16.60
CA LYS A 44 30.65 9.80 -18.01
C LYS A 44 29.82 11.00 -18.52
N PHE A 45 28.77 11.38 -17.84
CA PHE A 45 27.91 12.51 -18.21
C PHE A 45 28.11 13.72 -17.30
N VAL A 46 28.33 13.50 -15.99
CA VAL A 46 28.55 14.56 -15.00
C VAL A 46 29.63 14.11 -14.03
N ALA A 47 30.57 15.00 -13.74
CA ALA A 47 31.64 14.68 -12.81
C ALA A 47 31.13 14.63 -11.33
N PRO A 48 31.65 13.74 -10.49
CA PRO A 48 31.32 13.68 -9.06
C PRO A 48 31.53 15.01 -8.32
N THR A 49 32.54 15.75 -8.69
CA THR A 49 32.87 17.09 -8.11
C THR A 49 31.70 18.09 -8.28
N THR A 50 30.89 17.98 -9.33
CA THR A 50 29.69 18.81 -9.50
C THR A 50 28.70 18.59 -8.38
N PHE A 51 28.40 17.34 -8.07
CA PHE A 51 27.48 16.98 -6.99
C PHE A 51 28.05 17.31 -5.61
N GLN A 52 29.34 17.10 -5.40
CA GLN A 52 30.02 17.47 -4.16
C GLN A 52 29.91 18.97 -3.89
N ALA A 53 30.09 19.79 -4.90
CA ALA A 53 29.99 21.25 -4.76
C ALA A 53 28.55 21.70 -4.45
N LEU A 54 27.52 21.04 -5.07
CA LEU A 54 26.13 21.38 -4.88
C LEU A 54 25.56 20.89 -3.56
N SER A 55 25.88 19.66 -3.16
CA SER A 55 25.37 19.04 -1.93
C SER A 55 26.15 19.40 -0.68
N ARG A 56 27.43 19.79 -0.83
CA ARG A 56 28.42 19.95 0.25
C ARG A 56 28.57 18.65 1.07
N GLN A 57 28.33 17.52 0.46
CA GLN A 57 28.44 16.19 1.04
C GLN A 57 29.36 15.32 0.16
N PRO A 58 29.91 14.22 0.71
CA PRO A 58 30.64 13.22 -0.09
C PRO A 58 29.77 12.66 -1.20
N VAL A 59 30.42 12.33 -2.33
CA VAL A 59 29.81 11.60 -3.45
C VAL A 59 30.41 10.20 -3.51
N TYR A 60 29.56 9.20 -3.50
CA TYR A 60 29.94 7.79 -3.45
C TYR A 60 29.91 7.19 -4.84
N THR A 61 30.99 6.54 -5.26
CA THR A 61 31.13 6.00 -6.63
C THR A 61 31.59 4.55 -6.66
N ASP A 62 32.26 4.08 -5.60
CA ASP A 62 32.81 2.72 -5.52
C ASP A 62 32.43 2.10 -4.17
N THR A 63 32.05 0.82 -4.17
CA THR A 63 31.70 0.05 -2.97
C THR A 63 32.92 -0.21 -2.09
N PHE A 64 34.11 -0.22 -2.68
CA PHE A 64 35.38 -0.59 -2.02
C PHE A 64 36.28 0.61 -1.69
N ASP A 65 35.87 1.84 -2.02
CA ASP A 65 36.59 3.07 -1.62
C ASP A 65 36.24 3.44 -0.16
N GLU A 66 36.62 2.60 0.78
CA GLU A 66 36.40 2.79 2.21
C GLU A 66 37.48 3.67 2.81
N GLN A 67 37.09 4.89 3.14
CA GLN A 67 38.00 5.87 3.78
C GLN A 67 38.14 5.66 5.30
N ASP A 68 37.17 4.98 5.92
CA ASP A 68 37.12 4.68 7.36
C ASP A 68 36.90 3.17 7.57
N SER A 69 37.92 2.49 8.07
CA SER A 69 37.88 1.05 8.31
C SER A 69 36.95 0.62 9.45
N SER A 70 36.35 1.56 10.19
CA SER A 70 35.40 1.30 11.26
C SER A 70 33.95 1.23 10.74
N GLN A 71 33.70 1.60 9.46
CA GLN A 71 32.39 1.76 8.87
C GLN A 71 32.31 1.04 7.51
N ILE A 72 31.18 0.41 7.25
CA ILE A 72 30.87 -0.16 5.95
C ILE A 72 30.02 0.84 5.19
N GLN A 73 30.63 1.51 4.22
CA GLN A 73 30.11 2.72 3.60
C GLN A 73 28.70 2.58 3.00
N HIS A 74 28.40 1.49 2.31
CA HIS A 74 27.08 1.28 1.72
C HIS A 74 25.99 1.02 2.77
N ILE A 75 26.34 0.42 3.93
CA ILE A 75 25.40 0.24 5.05
C ILE A 75 25.16 1.59 5.73
N ASP A 76 26.22 2.34 6.05
CA ASP A 76 26.08 3.65 6.71
C ASP A 76 25.27 4.64 5.88
N VAL A 77 25.42 4.62 4.57
CA VAL A 77 24.63 5.49 3.67
C VAL A 77 23.17 5.00 3.60
N ALA A 78 22.93 3.70 3.63
CA ALA A 78 21.57 3.13 3.65
C ALA A 78 20.83 3.51 4.95
N ASP A 79 21.49 3.33 6.10
CA ASP A 79 20.91 3.63 7.43
C ASP A 79 20.76 5.14 7.68
N TRP A 80 21.62 5.95 7.08
CA TRP A 80 21.56 7.41 7.20
C TRP A 80 20.32 8.00 6.52
N ALA A 81 19.77 7.37 5.50
CA ALA A 81 18.73 7.92 4.64
C ALA A 81 17.35 7.98 5.32
N ASP A 82 16.69 9.13 5.31
CA ASP A 82 15.24 9.24 5.54
C ASP A 82 14.46 8.89 4.27
N LEU A 83 15.10 9.01 3.09
CA LEU A 83 14.52 8.78 1.78
C LEU A 83 15.62 8.49 0.76
N PHE A 84 15.36 7.55 -0.13
CA PHE A 84 16.19 7.27 -1.28
C PHE A 84 15.48 7.73 -2.57
N LEU A 85 16.17 8.49 -3.43
CA LEU A 85 15.67 8.95 -4.72
C LEU A 85 16.61 8.50 -5.82
N ILE A 86 16.12 7.75 -6.80
CA ILE A 86 16.89 7.37 -7.99
C ILE A 86 16.45 8.26 -9.15
N ALA A 87 17.27 9.23 -9.51
CA ALA A 87 16.97 10.20 -10.58
C ALA A 87 18.26 10.66 -11.30
N PRO A 88 18.41 10.30 -12.58
CA PRO A 88 17.57 9.43 -13.38
C PRO A 88 17.70 7.95 -13.01
N ALA A 89 16.60 7.20 -13.15
CA ALA A 89 16.61 5.74 -13.09
C ALA A 89 16.57 5.15 -14.51
N THR A 90 17.66 4.56 -14.94
CA THR A 90 17.73 3.86 -16.23
C THR A 90 17.10 2.47 -16.17
N ALA A 91 16.73 1.91 -17.32
CA ALA A 91 16.25 0.53 -17.41
C ALA A 91 17.22 -0.50 -16.76
N ASN A 92 18.54 -0.23 -16.80
CA ASN A 92 19.54 -1.07 -16.16
C ASN A 92 19.39 -1.10 -14.64
N VAL A 93 19.31 0.06 -13.98
CA VAL A 93 19.14 0.15 -12.52
C VAL A 93 17.80 -0.45 -12.10
N ILE A 94 16.72 -0.15 -12.82
CA ILE A 94 15.39 -0.75 -12.57
C ILE A 94 15.46 -2.28 -12.69
N GLY A 95 16.15 -2.79 -13.71
CA GLY A 95 16.37 -4.23 -13.89
C GLY A 95 17.18 -4.87 -12.78
N LYS A 96 18.26 -4.20 -12.32
CA LYS A 96 19.08 -4.67 -11.19
C LYS A 96 18.24 -4.79 -9.91
N LEU A 97 17.52 -3.73 -9.54
CA LEU A 97 16.67 -3.72 -8.36
C LEU A 97 15.60 -4.81 -8.39
N ALA A 98 14.88 -4.95 -9.51
CA ALA A 98 13.83 -5.95 -9.66
C ALA A 98 14.34 -7.40 -9.60
N ASN A 99 15.65 -7.63 -9.74
CA ASN A 99 16.28 -8.95 -9.71
C ASN A 99 17.31 -9.12 -8.57
N GLY A 100 17.40 -8.18 -7.64
CA GLY A 100 18.27 -8.27 -6.47
C GLY A 100 19.77 -8.27 -6.80
N LEU A 101 20.20 -7.55 -7.86
CA LEU A 101 21.60 -7.45 -8.25
C LEU A 101 22.28 -6.30 -7.52
N ALA A 102 23.41 -6.57 -6.87
CA ALA A 102 24.21 -5.65 -6.08
C ALA A 102 25.67 -5.67 -6.55
N ASP A 103 25.93 -5.15 -7.74
CA ASP A 103 27.22 -5.18 -8.41
C ASP A 103 27.91 -3.79 -8.50
N ASP A 104 27.28 -2.77 -7.92
CA ASP A 104 27.82 -1.42 -7.78
C ASP A 104 27.35 -0.76 -6.47
N MET A 105 27.97 0.39 -6.11
CA MET A 105 27.65 1.13 -4.88
C MET A 105 26.16 1.47 -4.78
N LEU A 106 25.51 1.88 -5.88
CA LEU A 106 24.10 2.27 -5.88
C LEU A 106 23.20 1.07 -5.60
N SER A 107 23.37 -0.01 -6.34
CA SER A 107 22.55 -1.22 -6.21
C SER A 107 22.77 -1.91 -4.87
N THR A 108 23.98 -1.94 -4.35
CA THR A 108 24.28 -2.51 -3.04
C THR A 108 23.63 -1.71 -1.90
N THR A 109 23.75 -0.38 -1.92
CA THR A 109 23.10 0.47 -0.92
C THR A 109 21.57 0.39 -0.97
N LEU A 110 21.00 0.28 -2.18
CA LEU A 110 19.55 0.14 -2.36
C LEU A 110 18.97 -1.18 -1.82
N LEU A 111 19.75 -2.26 -1.82
CA LEU A 111 19.33 -3.52 -1.21
C LEU A 111 19.44 -3.52 0.32
N ALA A 112 20.25 -2.62 0.88
CA ALA A 112 20.47 -2.50 2.31
C ALA A 112 19.53 -1.49 3.00
N THR A 113 18.90 -0.57 2.25
CA THR A 113 18.11 0.50 2.85
C THR A 113 16.70 0.06 3.25
N GLU A 114 16.25 0.51 4.43
CA GLU A 114 14.86 0.44 4.89
C GLU A 114 14.09 1.75 4.60
N ALA A 115 14.76 2.79 4.11
CA ALA A 115 14.15 4.05 3.76
C ALA A 115 13.21 3.90 2.54
N PRO A 116 12.12 4.67 2.44
CA PRO A 116 11.27 4.67 1.27
C PRO A 116 12.06 5.07 0.01
N VAL A 117 11.95 4.27 -1.05
CA VAL A 117 12.68 4.47 -2.31
C VAL A 117 11.75 5.04 -3.37
N TYR A 118 12.15 6.17 -3.94
CA TYR A 118 11.49 6.82 -5.08
C TYR A 118 12.31 6.61 -6.34
N ILE A 119 11.65 6.24 -7.42
CA ILE A 119 12.25 5.96 -8.71
C ILE A 119 11.70 6.95 -9.74
N ALA A 120 12.56 7.76 -10.35
CA ALA A 120 12.23 8.64 -11.47
C ALA A 120 12.82 8.06 -12.76
N PRO A 121 12.04 7.30 -13.56
CA PRO A 121 12.53 6.66 -14.77
C PRO A 121 12.95 7.68 -15.83
N ALA A 122 14.04 7.37 -16.55
CA ALA A 122 14.48 8.14 -17.70
C ALA A 122 15.11 7.22 -18.75
N MET A 123 14.43 7.06 -19.89
CA MET A 123 14.88 6.21 -20.98
C MET A 123 14.14 6.52 -22.27
N ASN A 124 14.58 5.93 -23.39
CA ASN A 124 13.86 6.00 -24.65
C ASN A 124 12.42 5.45 -24.52
N VAL A 125 11.47 6.00 -25.27
CA VAL A 125 10.05 5.60 -25.22
C VAL A 125 9.84 4.11 -25.50
N HIS A 126 10.57 3.52 -26.42
CA HIS A 126 10.48 2.09 -26.73
C HIS A 126 11.05 1.22 -25.61
N MET A 127 12.10 1.71 -24.92
CA MET A 127 12.61 1.03 -23.73
C MET A 127 11.61 1.09 -22.58
N TYR A 128 10.98 2.26 -22.36
CA TYR A 128 9.98 2.41 -21.30
C TYR A 128 8.77 1.50 -21.49
N SER A 129 8.30 1.34 -22.74
CA SER A 129 7.17 0.45 -23.08
C SER A 129 7.57 -1.02 -23.28
N HIS A 130 8.87 -1.35 -23.17
CA HIS A 130 9.32 -2.72 -23.40
C HIS A 130 8.76 -3.67 -22.32
N PRO A 131 8.21 -4.86 -22.69
CA PRO A 131 7.58 -5.77 -21.74
C PRO A 131 8.44 -6.13 -20.52
N ALA A 132 9.75 -6.29 -20.69
CA ALA A 132 10.66 -6.58 -19.59
C ALA A 132 10.78 -5.41 -18.61
N VAL A 133 10.81 -4.16 -19.11
CA VAL A 133 10.87 -2.96 -18.26
C VAL A 133 9.54 -2.76 -17.54
N MET A 134 8.42 -2.91 -18.22
CA MET A 134 7.10 -2.82 -17.61
C MET A 134 6.88 -3.89 -16.53
N LYS A 135 7.37 -5.12 -16.75
CA LYS A 135 7.36 -6.17 -15.74
C LYS A 135 8.17 -5.77 -14.50
N ASN A 136 9.38 -5.26 -14.70
CA ASN A 136 10.25 -4.84 -13.58
C ASN A 136 9.65 -3.66 -12.80
N LEU A 137 9.06 -2.67 -13.48
CA LEU A 137 8.38 -1.55 -12.84
C LEU A 137 7.20 -2.03 -11.98
N LYS A 138 6.36 -2.92 -12.54
CA LYS A 138 5.23 -3.49 -11.81
C LYS A 138 5.69 -4.27 -10.57
N GLN A 139 6.72 -5.09 -10.69
CA GLN A 139 7.27 -5.87 -9.59
C GLN A 139 7.80 -4.96 -8.46
N LEU A 140 8.50 -3.89 -8.80
CA LEU A 140 9.00 -2.92 -7.82
C LEU A 140 7.85 -2.16 -7.14
N ASP A 141 6.78 -1.80 -7.88
CA ASP A 141 5.58 -1.19 -7.31
C ASP A 141 4.88 -2.13 -6.30
N GLU A 142 4.75 -3.41 -6.64
CA GLU A 142 4.24 -4.45 -5.74
C GLU A 142 5.08 -4.60 -4.45
N TRP A 143 6.40 -4.35 -4.53
CA TRP A 143 7.31 -4.34 -3.38
C TRP A 143 7.31 -3.03 -2.58
N GLY A 144 6.52 -2.01 -3.01
CA GLY A 144 6.35 -0.75 -2.30
C GLY A 144 7.32 0.36 -2.71
N PHE A 145 8.07 0.18 -3.80
CA PHE A 145 8.81 1.27 -4.42
C PHE A 145 7.83 2.28 -5.01
N ARG A 146 8.18 3.56 -4.94
CA ARG A 146 7.31 4.66 -5.40
C ARG A 146 7.85 5.24 -6.69
N PHE A 147 6.96 5.48 -7.65
CA PHE A 147 7.37 5.99 -8.96
C PHE A 147 7.00 7.47 -9.13
N ILE A 148 7.95 8.24 -9.65
CA ILE A 148 7.72 9.58 -10.19
C ILE A 148 7.62 9.40 -11.69
N GLU A 149 6.40 9.55 -12.23
CA GLU A 149 6.13 9.32 -13.64
C GLU A 149 7.03 10.16 -14.53
N PRO A 150 7.61 9.56 -15.59
CA PRO A 150 8.40 10.33 -16.54
C PRO A 150 7.52 11.30 -17.34
N GLY A 151 8.04 12.50 -17.58
CA GLY A 151 7.39 13.50 -18.42
C GLY A 151 7.26 13.06 -19.86
N GLU A 152 6.31 13.66 -20.57
CA GLU A 152 6.11 13.50 -22.00
C GLU A 152 6.80 14.65 -22.76
N GLY A 153 7.33 14.35 -23.94
CA GLY A 153 7.92 15.39 -24.79
C GLY A 153 9.00 14.89 -25.73
N TYR A 154 9.78 15.83 -26.25
CA TYR A 154 10.87 15.54 -27.17
C TYR A 154 12.05 14.92 -26.40
N LEU A 155 12.46 13.74 -26.82
CA LEU A 155 13.59 13.00 -26.26
C LEU A 155 14.88 13.32 -27.02
N ALA A 156 16.03 13.22 -26.36
CA ALA A 156 17.33 13.51 -26.97
C ALA A 156 17.66 12.64 -28.22
N CYS A 157 16.97 11.51 -28.37
CA CYS A 157 17.09 10.62 -29.52
C CYS A 157 16.13 10.96 -30.68
N GLY A 158 15.40 12.09 -30.61
CA GLY A 158 14.52 12.55 -31.70
C GLY A 158 13.08 12.01 -31.65
N TYR A 159 12.73 11.16 -30.68
CA TYR A 159 11.36 10.67 -30.49
C TYR A 159 10.55 11.58 -29.58
N VAL A 160 9.23 11.58 -29.74
CA VAL A 160 8.26 12.25 -28.87
C VAL A 160 7.47 11.19 -28.13
N GLY A 161 7.37 11.31 -26.80
CA GLY A 161 6.61 10.39 -25.99
C GLY A 161 7.04 10.37 -24.51
N LYS A 162 6.51 9.41 -23.77
CA LYS A 162 6.79 9.19 -22.34
C LYS A 162 8.16 8.54 -22.15
N GLY A 163 8.98 9.08 -21.24
CA GLY A 163 10.31 8.52 -20.96
C GLY A 163 11.37 9.57 -20.61
N ARG A 164 11.02 10.87 -20.64
CA ARG A 164 11.88 11.96 -20.21
C ARG A 164 11.90 12.04 -18.68
N LEU A 165 13.08 12.20 -18.08
CA LEU A 165 13.14 12.50 -16.64
C LEU A 165 12.26 13.72 -16.34
N GLU A 166 11.38 13.57 -15.34
CA GLU A 166 10.55 14.65 -14.85
C GLU A 166 11.39 15.87 -14.43
N GLU A 167 10.82 17.05 -14.45
CA GLU A 167 11.55 18.26 -14.13
C GLU A 167 11.94 18.28 -12.64
N PRO A 168 13.14 18.80 -12.29
CA PRO A 168 13.63 18.83 -10.93
C PRO A 168 12.65 19.46 -9.93
N GLU A 169 11.94 20.51 -10.34
CA GLU A 169 10.90 21.19 -9.57
C GLU A 169 9.76 20.27 -9.22
N SER A 170 9.21 19.57 -10.20
CA SER A 170 8.10 18.64 -10.03
C SER A 170 8.50 17.46 -9.12
N ILE A 171 9.73 16.96 -9.28
CA ILE A 171 10.27 15.91 -8.39
C ILE A 171 10.29 16.39 -6.95
N VAL A 172 10.80 17.60 -6.69
CA VAL A 172 10.86 18.19 -5.34
C VAL A 172 9.45 18.39 -4.77
N GLU A 173 8.49 18.85 -5.59
CA GLU A 173 7.09 19.00 -5.17
C GLU A 173 6.45 17.66 -4.77
N VAL A 174 6.69 16.59 -5.53
CA VAL A 174 6.21 15.24 -5.19
C VAL A 174 6.75 14.81 -3.83
N LEU A 175 8.06 14.96 -3.61
CA LEU A 175 8.67 14.61 -2.33
C LEU A 175 8.15 15.48 -1.18
N GLN A 176 7.96 16.79 -1.41
CA GLN A 176 7.39 17.67 -0.40
C GLN A 176 5.96 17.30 -0.03
N LYS A 177 5.10 16.99 -1.01
CA LYS A 177 3.72 16.54 -0.77
C LYS A 177 3.70 15.26 0.05
N GLU A 178 4.60 14.33 -0.24
CA GLU A 178 4.69 13.07 0.48
C GLU A 178 5.10 13.25 1.95
N TYR A 179 6.08 14.12 2.22
CA TYR A 179 6.47 14.45 3.60
C TYR A 179 5.46 15.32 4.36
N HIS A 180 4.60 16.04 3.65
CA HIS A 180 3.50 16.81 4.23
C HIS A 180 2.17 16.07 4.16
N ARG A 181 2.18 14.80 3.69
CA ARG A 181 0.96 14.01 3.67
C ARG A 181 0.42 13.92 5.10
N PRO A 182 -0.81 14.37 5.33
CA PRO A 182 -1.41 14.25 6.64
C PRO A 182 -1.35 12.79 7.10
N GLN A 183 -0.93 12.58 8.33
CA GLN A 183 -0.99 11.28 8.98
C GLN A 183 -2.08 11.27 10.06
N PRO A 184 -3.35 11.41 9.69
CA PRO A 184 -4.45 11.59 10.64
C PRO A 184 -4.66 10.37 11.53
N LEU A 185 -4.11 9.21 11.15
CA LEU A 185 -4.16 7.99 11.96
C LEU A 185 -2.85 7.72 12.72
N LYS A 186 -1.94 8.71 12.82
CA LYS A 186 -0.69 8.52 13.56
C LYS A 186 -0.95 8.22 15.04
N GLY A 187 -0.38 7.10 15.51
CA GLY A 187 -0.57 6.62 16.88
C GLY A 187 -1.90 5.92 17.13
N LYS A 188 -2.76 5.78 16.11
CA LYS A 188 -4.02 5.04 16.20
C LYS A 188 -3.81 3.57 15.86
N LYS A 189 -4.47 2.69 16.62
CA LYS A 189 -4.53 1.25 16.37
C LYS A 189 -5.75 0.92 15.52
N VAL A 190 -5.54 0.26 14.40
CA VAL A 190 -6.60 -0.04 13.42
C VAL A 190 -6.68 -1.53 13.16
N LEU A 191 -7.84 -2.13 13.44
CA LEU A 191 -8.14 -3.53 13.16
C LEU A 191 -9.00 -3.64 11.91
N ILE A 192 -8.55 -4.42 10.95
CA ILE A 192 -9.27 -4.64 9.69
C ILE A 192 -9.48 -6.14 9.49
N THR A 193 -10.69 -6.53 9.06
CA THR A 193 -10.94 -7.90 8.62
C THR A 193 -10.99 -7.98 7.10
N ALA A 194 -10.46 -9.04 6.49
CA ALA A 194 -10.40 -9.21 5.04
C ALA A 194 -10.62 -10.65 4.57
N GLY A 195 -10.94 -10.80 3.31
CA GLY A 195 -11.08 -12.11 2.68
C GLY A 195 -12.33 -12.87 3.09
N PRO A 196 -12.53 -14.07 2.54
CA PRO A 196 -13.65 -14.97 2.90
C PRO A 196 -13.27 -15.87 4.07
N THR A 197 -14.27 -16.32 4.82
CA THR A 197 -14.12 -17.51 5.66
C THR A 197 -14.45 -18.76 4.86
N ARG A 198 -13.92 -19.90 5.29
CA ARG A 198 -14.14 -21.22 4.70
C ARG A 198 -14.67 -22.17 5.77
N GLU A 199 -15.92 -22.57 5.60
CA GLU A 199 -16.59 -23.45 6.56
C GLU A 199 -16.54 -24.89 6.02
N GLN A 200 -15.70 -25.70 6.66
CA GLN A 200 -15.40 -27.04 6.18
C GLN A 200 -16.60 -28.00 6.31
N ILE A 201 -16.83 -28.80 5.28
CA ILE A 201 -17.72 -29.97 5.27
C ILE A 201 -16.88 -31.21 5.58
N ASP A 202 -15.76 -31.36 4.90
CA ASP A 202 -14.78 -32.43 5.05
C ASP A 202 -13.36 -31.91 4.67
N PRO A 203 -12.29 -32.69 4.79
CA PRO A 203 -10.93 -32.21 4.48
C PRO A 203 -10.72 -31.69 3.05
N VAL A 204 -11.70 -31.87 2.15
CA VAL A 204 -11.57 -31.49 0.73
C VAL A 204 -12.56 -30.40 0.33
N ARG A 205 -13.73 -30.31 0.99
CA ARG A 205 -14.84 -29.43 0.61
C ARG A 205 -15.21 -28.46 1.71
N TYR A 206 -15.52 -27.23 1.30
CA TYR A 206 -15.97 -26.16 2.21
C TYR A 206 -16.98 -25.23 1.52
N PHE A 207 -17.78 -24.55 2.32
CA PHE A 207 -18.57 -23.39 1.90
C PHE A 207 -17.74 -22.12 2.09
N THR A 208 -17.88 -21.18 1.16
CA THR A 208 -17.18 -19.88 1.21
C THR A 208 -17.92 -18.83 0.38
N ASN A 209 -17.63 -17.57 0.65
CA ASN A 209 -18.08 -16.44 -0.16
C ASN A 209 -17.04 -16.11 -1.25
N PRO A 210 -17.44 -15.56 -2.42
CA PRO A 210 -16.52 -15.26 -3.54
C PRO A 210 -15.68 -13.99 -3.30
N SER A 211 -15.19 -13.78 -2.09
CA SER A 211 -14.35 -12.62 -1.74
C SER A 211 -12.88 -12.88 -2.04
N THR A 212 -12.21 -11.91 -2.64
CA THR A 212 -10.76 -11.96 -2.91
C THR A 212 -9.92 -11.23 -1.86
N GLY A 213 -10.55 -10.53 -0.90
CA GLY A 213 -9.86 -9.77 0.14
C GLY A 213 -9.31 -8.40 -0.30
N LYS A 214 -9.36 -8.05 -1.59
CA LYS A 214 -8.76 -6.82 -2.14
C LYS A 214 -9.13 -5.55 -1.38
N MET A 215 -10.40 -5.38 -0.97
CA MET A 215 -10.85 -4.18 -0.24
C MET A 215 -10.18 -4.05 1.14
N GLY A 216 -10.17 -5.13 1.93
CA GLY A 216 -9.54 -5.11 3.25
C GLY A 216 -8.02 -4.93 3.19
N TYR A 217 -7.37 -5.49 2.17
CA TYR A 217 -5.94 -5.27 1.93
C TYR A 217 -5.64 -3.84 1.50
N ALA A 218 -6.47 -3.23 0.65
CA ALA A 218 -6.35 -1.82 0.27
C ALA A 218 -6.54 -0.89 1.49
N LEU A 219 -7.55 -1.16 2.34
CA LEU A 219 -7.75 -0.44 3.60
C LEU A 219 -6.54 -0.56 4.53
N ALA A 220 -5.99 -1.76 4.69
CA ALA A 220 -4.83 -1.99 5.55
C ALA A 220 -3.57 -1.25 5.04
N LYS A 221 -3.31 -1.31 3.73
CA LYS A 221 -2.22 -0.57 3.07
C LYS A 221 -2.37 0.94 3.29
N LYS A 222 -3.57 1.48 3.06
CA LYS A 222 -3.84 2.91 3.22
C LYS A 222 -3.82 3.38 4.67
N ALA A 223 -4.39 2.63 5.60
CA ALA A 223 -4.32 2.95 7.03
C ALA A 223 -2.88 3.04 7.52
N LYS A 224 -2.01 2.11 7.07
CA LYS A 224 -0.57 2.15 7.36
C LYS A 224 0.10 3.39 6.77
N GLN A 225 -0.22 3.78 5.54
CA GLN A 225 0.29 5.00 4.90
C GLN A 225 -0.17 6.28 5.62
N LEU A 226 -1.35 6.27 6.24
CA LEU A 226 -1.89 7.36 7.05
C LEU A 226 -1.37 7.37 8.50
N GLY A 227 -0.41 6.50 8.82
CA GLY A 227 0.34 6.49 10.08
C GLY A 227 -0.16 5.51 11.14
N ALA A 228 -1.17 4.69 10.85
CA ALA A 228 -1.74 3.74 11.81
C ALA A 228 -0.81 2.57 12.15
N GLU A 229 -1.00 2.01 13.34
CA GLU A 229 -0.58 0.64 13.69
C GLU A 229 -1.70 -0.31 13.27
N VAL A 230 -1.44 -1.14 12.24
CA VAL A 230 -2.49 -1.93 11.59
C VAL A 230 -2.37 -3.41 11.90
N THR A 231 -3.50 -4.00 12.34
CA THR A 231 -3.71 -5.44 12.42
C THR A 231 -4.75 -5.87 11.39
N LEU A 232 -4.38 -6.79 10.51
CA LEU A 232 -5.24 -7.35 9.47
C LEU A 232 -5.58 -8.81 9.83
N VAL A 233 -6.84 -9.09 10.18
CA VAL A 233 -7.34 -10.45 10.36
C VAL A 233 -7.89 -10.93 9.03
N SER A 234 -7.20 -11.88 8.39
CA SER A 234 -7.47 -12.27 7.00
C SER A 234 -7.81 -13.74 6.85
N GLY A 235 -8.90 -14.02 6.14
CA GLY A 235 -9.11 -15.32 5.51
C GLY A 235 -8.06 -15.59 4.43
N GLN A 236 -8.04 -16.82 3.93
CA GLN A 236 -7.07 -17.23 2.92
C GLN A 236 -7.35 -16.56 1.57
N VAL A 237 -6.41 -15.74 1.11
CA VAL A 237 -6.44 -15.01 -0.17
C VAL A 237 -5.10 -15.16 -0.90
N ALA A 238 -5.08 -14.86 -2.21
CA ALA A 238 -3.88 -14.89 -3.04
C ALA A 238 -3.20 -13.49 -3.13
N LEU A 239 -3.25 -12.71 -2.03
CA LEU A 239 -2.65 -11.39 -1.95
C LEU A 239 -1.47 -11.42 -0.98
N ASP A 240 -0.40 -10.73 -1.33
CA ASP A 240 0.73 -10.54 -0.43
C ASP A 240 0.36 -9.57 0.70
N PRO A 241 0.81 -9.86 1.94
CA PRO A 241 0.60 -8.96 3.06
C PRO A 241 1.18 -7.56 2.79
N PRO A 242 0.43 -6.47 3.07
CA PRO A 242 0.97 -5.14 2.93
C PRO A 242 2.15 -4.91 3.88
N SER A 243 3.19 -4.24 3.39
CA SER A 243 4.40 -3.95 4.18
C SER A 243 4.09 -3.22 5.48
N GLY A 244 4.67 -3.66 6.59
CA GLY A 244 4.50 -3.07 7.92
C GLY A 244 3.12 -3.25 8.56
N VAL A 245 2.31 -4.19 8.05
CA VAL A 245 1.02 -4.59 8.62
C VAL A 245 1.16 -5.94 9.32
N ARG A 246 0.65 -6.04 10.54
CA ARG A 246 0.58 -7.32 11.27
C ARG A 246 -0.61 -8.12 10.76
N VAL A 247 -0.37 -9.28 10.16
CA VAL A 247 -1.41 -10.16 9.62
C VAL A 247 -1.67 -11.35 10.55
N VAL A 248 -2.94 -11.56 10.87
CA VAL A 248 -3.45 -12.73 11.60
C VAL A 248 -4.25 -13.57 10.61
N GLN A 249 -3.71 -14.71 10.21
CA GLN A 249 -4.37 -15.64 9.29
C GLN A 249 -5.42 -16.46 10.00
N ILE A 250 -6.59 -16.59 9.37
CA ILE A 250 -7.70 -17.43 9.84
C ILE A 250 -8.28 -18.24 8.68
N THR A 251 -9.08 -19.24 9.01
CA THR A 251 -9.79 -20.07 8.04
C THR A 251 -11.30 -19.95 8.22
N THR A 252 -11.81 -20.10 9.42
CA THR A 252 -13.25 -20.19 9.72
C THR A 252 -13.82 -18.89 10.29
N ALA A 253 -15.14 -18.76 10.26
CA ALA A 253 -15.86 -17.65 10.91
C ALA A 253 -15.59 -17.63 12.43
N GLN A 254 -15.47 -18.81 13.05
CA GLN A 254 -15.17 -18.94 14.48
C GLN A 254 -13.76 -18.43 14.81
N GLU A 255 -12.75 -18.81 14.02
CA GLU A 255 -11.38 -18.31 14.18
C GLU A 255 -11.30 -16.79 13.99
N MET A 256 -12.03 -16.25 12.99
CA MET A 256 -12.11 -14.79 12.78
C MET A 256 -12.76 -14.09 13.97
N TYR A 257 -13.85 -14.63 14.51
CA TYR A 257 -14.53 -14.12 15.70
C TYR A 257 -13.57 -14.04 16.89
N GLU A 258 -12.88 -15.14 17.21
CA GLU A 258 -11.93 -15.20 18.31
C GLU A 258 -10.74 -14.25 18.13
N ALA A 259 -10.16 -14.21 16.93
CA ALA A 259 -9.04 -13.33 16.62
C ALA A 259 -9.42 -11.84 16.73
N VAL A 260 -10.60 -11.47 16.24
CA VAL A 260 -11.09 -10.08 16.31
C VAL A 260 -11.35 -9.68 17.76
N LEU A 261 -12.06 -10.50 18.54
CA LEU A 261 -12.36 -10.18 19.94
C LEU A 261 -11.11 -10.08 20.82
N LYS A 262 -10.09 -10.89 20.55
CA LYS A 262 -8.82 -10.83 21.26
C LYS A 262 -8.10 -9.48 21.10
N GLU A 263 -8.22 -8.88 19.93
CA GLU A 263 -7.54 -7.63 19.59
C GLU A 263 -8.40 -6.37 19.88
N TYR A 264 -9.73 -6.52 20.00
CA TYR A 264 -10.73 -5.43 19.92
C TYR A 264 -10.56 -4.34 20.96
N ALA A 265 -10.34 -4.69 22.21
CA ALA A 265 -10.37 -3.74 23.33
C ALA A 265 -9.37 -2.58 23.19
N ASP A 266 -8.22 -2.84 22.58
CA ASP A 266 -7.15 -1.86 22.41
C ASP A 266 -7.20 -1.08 21.08
N GLN A 267 -8.24 -1.26 20.26
CA GLN A 267 -8.32 -0.62 18.95
C GLN A 267 -9.03 0.73 19.03
N ASP A 268 -8.55 1.70 18.24
CA ASP A 268 -9.23 2.98 18.03
C ASP A 268 -10.26 2.90 16.91
N LEU A 269 -9.93 2.18 15.82
CA LEU A 269 -10.76 2.02 14.64
C LEU A 269 -10.86 0.55 14.26
N VAL A 270 -12.08 0.08 14.00
CA VAL A 270 -12.32 -1.30 13.54
C VAL A 270 -13.13 -1.28 12.25
N ILE A 271 -12.61 -1.93 11.21
CA ILE A 271 -13.24 -1.99 9.89
C ILE A 271 -13.51 -3.46 9.54
N LYS A 272 -14.80 -3.82 9.52
CA LYS A 272 -15.22 -5.17 9.15
C LYS A 272 -15.56 -5.25 7.68
N SER A 273 -14.57 -5.58 6.83
CA SER A 273 -14.75 -5.75 5.38
C SER A 273 -14.69 -7.21 4.90
N ALA A 274 -14.40 -8.16 5.78
CA ALA A 274 -14.39 -9.59 5.45
C ALA A 274 -15.78 -10.11 5.05
N ALA A 275 -15.80 -11.05 4.12
CA ALA A 275 -16.99 -11.80 3.74
C ALA A 275 -17.11 -13.07 4.60
N VAL A 276 -17.64 -12.92 5.79
CA VAL A 276 -17.85 -13.99 6.76
C VAL A 276 -19.09 -14.79 6.35
N ALA A 277 -19.01 -16.11 6.41
CA ALA A 277 -20.17 -16.97 6.17
C ALA A 277 -21.17 -16.86 7.33
N ASP A 278 -22.45 -16.63 7.04
CA ASP A 278 -23.53 -16.53 8.04
C ASP A 278 -23.94 -17.92 8.59
N TYR A 279 -23.57 -18.97 7.87
CA TYR A 279 -23.86 -20.36 8.22
C TYR A 279 -22.64 -21.24 8.04
N ARG A 280 -22.52 -22.26 8.90
CA ARG A 280 -21.50 -23.32 8.82
C ARG A 280 -22.18 -24.70 8.87
N PRO A 281 -21.54 -25.76 8.35
CA PRO A 281 -22.01 -27.12 8.57
C PRO A 281 -22.06 -27.44 10.05
N LYS A 282 -23.19 -28.00 10.50
CA LYS A 282 -23.38 -28.45 11.89
C LYS A 282 -22.48 -29.64 12.23
N ILE A 283 -22.14 -30.45 11.23
CA ILE A 283 -21.26 -31.60 11.35
C ILE A 283 -20.14 -31.44 10.32
N THR A 284 -18.90 -31.47 10.79
CA THR A 284 -17.69 -31.54 9.95
C THR A 284 -17.15 -32.98 10.01
N TYR A 285 -16.82 -33.53 8.86
CA TYR A 285 -16.34 -34.91 8.72
C TYR A 285 -14.80 -34.93 8.66
N ASP A 286 -14.19 -35.82 9.44
CA ASP A 286 -12.72 -35.97 9.46
C ASP A 286 -12.16 -36.67 8.22
N GLN A 287 -13.01 -37.34 7.44
CA GLN A 287 -12.65 -38.04 6.22
C GLN A 287 -13.49 -37.53 5.05
N LYS A 288 -12.86 -37.52 3.84
CA LYS A 288 -13.56 -37.21 2.62
C LYS A 288 -14.78 -38.09 2.44
N MET A 289 -15.95 -37.48 2.36
CA MET A 289 -17.21 -38.18 2.14
C MET A 289 -17.23 -38.86 0.77
N LYS A 290 -17.52 -40.15 0.77
CA LYS A 290 -17.68 -40.92 -0.47
C LYS A 290 -19.03 -40.61 -1.12
N LYS A 291 -19.02 -40.57 -2.45
CA LYS A 291 -20.24 -40.39 -3.23
C LYS A 291 -21.23 -41.54 -2.93
N GLN A 292 -22.45 -41.18 -2.57
CA GLN A 292 -23.55 -42.11 -2.34
C GLN A 292 -24.67 -41.89 -3.39
N PRO A 293 -25.49 -42.87 -3.72
CA PRO A 293 -26.69 -42.65 -4.53
C PRO A 293 -27.69 -41.72 -3.83
N GLY A 294 -28.31 -40.82 -4.61
CA GLY A 294 -29.31 -39.88 -4.11
C GLY A 294 -28.76 -38.49 -3.79
N ASP A 295 -29.62 -37.62 -3.28
CA ASP A 295 -29.31 -36.26 -2.91
C ASP A 295 -28.54 -36.26 -1.58
N TYR A 296 -27.64 -35.29 -1.46
CA TYR A 296 -26.85 -35.06 -0.24
C TYR A 296 -27.30 -33.74 0.44
N VAL A 297 -27.80 -33.87 1.68
CA VAL A 297 -28.26 -32.74 2.48
C VAL A 297 -27.21 -32.40 3.51
N VAL A 298 -26.79 -31.13 3.56
CA VAL A 298 -25.91 -30.58 4.61
C VAL A 298 -26.75 -29.74 5.56
N GLU A 299 -26.85 -30.21 6.82
CA GLU A 299 -27.43 -29.38 7.89
C GLU A 299 -26.49 -28.21 8.22
N MET A 300 -27.06 -27.01 8.25
CA MET A 300 -26.31 -25.78 8.54
C MET A 300 -26.79 -25.18 9.86
N GLU A 301 -25.85 -24.56 10.61
CA GLU A 301 -26.15 -23.75 11.77
C GLU A 301 -25.59 -22.34 11.59
N ARG A 302 -26.11 -21.35 12.33
CA ARG A 302 -25.65 -19.96 12.27
C ARG A 302 -24.28 -19.80 12.87
N THR A 303 -23.46 -18.97 12.28
CA THR A 303 -22.18 -18.48 12.84
C THR A 303 -22.43 -17.30 13.78
N ASN A 304 -21.42 -16.92 14.56
CA ASN A 304 -21.47 -15.73 15.38
C ASN A 304 -21.46 -14.45 14.55
N ASP A 305 -22.33 -13.51 14.87
CA ASP A 305 -22.33 -12.18 14.22
C ASP A 305 -21.26 -11.30 14.88
N ILE A 306 -20.06 -11.32 14.28
CA ILE A 306 -18.90 -10.56 14.78
C ILE A 306 -19.25 -9.08 14.95
N LEU A 307 -19.90 -8.47 13.95
CA LEU A 307 -20.16 -7.04 13.96
C LEU A 307 -21.20 -6.63 15.00
N MET A 308 -22.20 -7.49 15.28
CA MET A 308 -23.15 -7.30 16.37
C MET A 308 -22.44 -7.32 17.73
N GLU A 309 -21.63 -8.34 17.95
CA GLU A 309 -20.86 -8.50 19.22
C GLU A 309 -19.93 -7.31 19.45
N LEU A 310 -19.24 -6.81 18.41
CA LEU A 310 -18.39 -5.61 18.52
C LEU A 310 -19.20 -4.37 18.89
N GLY A 311 -20.38 -4.20 18.29
CA GLY A 311 -21.28 -3.08 18.60
C GLY A 311 -21.83 -3.12 20.03
N GLU A 312 -22.08 -4.31 20.58
CA GLU A 312 -22.51 -4.50 21.98
C GLU A 312 -21.39 -4.22 22.97
N ARG A 313 -20.14 -4.55 22.62
CA ARG A 313 -18.94 -4.33 23.45
C ARG A 313 -18.27 -2.97 23.23
N LYS A 314 -18.81 -2.15 22.31
CA LYS A 314 -18.19 -0.88 21.94
C LYS A 314 -18.11 0.09 23.11
N GLU A 315 -16.90 0.59 23.39
CA GLU A 315 -16.62 1.64 24.37
C GLU A 315 -16.20 2.93 23.67
N HIS A 316 -14.99 2.98 23.14
CA HIS A 316 -14.38 4.13 22.47
C HIS A 316 -14.07 3.88 20.99
N GLN A 317 -14.24 2.64 20.53
CA GLN A 317 -13.86 2.24 19.18
C GLN A 317 -14.78 2.86 18.13
N TYR A 318 -14.20 3.43 17.08
CA TYR A 318 -14.92 3.79 15.87
C TYR A 318 -15.14 2.56 15.00
N LEU A 319 -16.39 2.18 14.75
CA LEU A 319 -16.73 0.90 14.13
C LEU A 319 -17.35 1.10 12.74
N ILE A 320 -16.67 0.59 11.70
CA ILE A 320 -17.14 0.64 10.30
C ILE A 320 -17.55 -0.75 9.83
N GLY A 321 -18.79 -0.87 9.35
CA GLY A 321 -19.28 -2.06 8.68
C GLY A 321 -19.27 -1.93 7.16
N PHE A 322 -19.20 -3.07 6.47
CA PHE A 322 -19.43 -3.17 5.03
C PHE A 322 -20.73 -3.94 4.76
N ALA A 323 -21.47 -3.50 3.75
CA ALA A 323 -22.64 -4.18 3.22
C ALA A 323 -22.54 -4.29 1.70
N ALA A 324 -23.11 -5.36 1.15
CA ALA A 324 -23.31 -5.54 -0.28
C ALA A 324 -24.82 -5.65 -0.51
N GLU A 325 -25.40 -4.66 -1.15
CA GLU A 325 -26.84 -4.57 -1.35
C GLU A 325 -27.15 -4.33 -2.84
N THR A 326 -28.33 -4.78 -3.28
CA THR A 326 -28.78 -4.62 -4.65
C THR A 326 -29.99 -3.69 -4.79
N THR A 327 -30.75 -3.47 -3.70
CA THR A 327 -31.96 -2.65 -3.67
C THR A 327 -32.04 -1.90 -2.34
N ASP A 328 -32.70 -0.71 -2.33
CA ASP A 328 -32.95 0.12 -1.15
C ASP A 328 -31.71 0.32 -0.25
N VAL A 329 -30.55 0.54 -0.91
CA VAL A 329 -29.20 0.53 -0.36
C VAL A 329 -29.07 1.42 0.89
N GLU A 330 -29.63 2.65 0.83
CA GLU A 330 -29.57 3.60 1.93
C GLU A 330 -30.34 3.12 3.15
N LYS A 331 -31.59 2.70 2.96
CA LYS A 331 -32.48 2.27 4.06
C LYS A 331 -31.90 1.08 4.82
N TYR A 332 -31.52 0.02 4.10
CA TYR A 332 -30.93 -1.17 4.71
C TYR A 332 -29.59 -0.88 5.40
N GLY A 333 -28.82 0.04 4.82
CA GLY A 333 -27.57 0.49 5.43
C GLY A 333 -27.79 1.16 6.79
N ARG A 334 -28.73 2.11 6.88
CA ARG A 334 -29.07 2.80 8.12
C ARG A 334 -29.64 1.84 9.17
N GLU A 335 -30.56 0.97 8.80
CA GLU A 335 -31.10 -0.06 9.70
C GLU A 335 -29.99 -0.96 10.26
N LYS A 336 -29.04 -1.36 9.42
CA LYS A 336 -27.89 -2.19 9.83
C LYS A 336 -26.94 -1.43 10.75
N MET A 337 -26.69 -0.14 10.47
CA MET A 337 -25.86 0.72 11.27
C MET A 337 -26.46 0.89 12.68
N ASP A 338 -27.77 1.14 12.80
CA ASP A 338 -28.44 1.28 14.07
C ASP A 338 -28.48 -0.03 14.85
N LYS A 339 -28.88 -1.12 14.19
CA LYS A 339 -28.97 -2.44 14.81
C LYS A 339 -27.65 -2.94 15.38
N LYS A 340 -26.54 -2.63 14.71
CA LYS A 340 -25.20 -3.11 15.10
C LYS A 340 -24.34 -2.03 15.77
N ASN A 341 -24.93 -0.90 16.16
CA ASN A 341 -24.26 0.20 16.84
C ASN A 341 -22.98 0.68 16.14
N LEU A 342 -23.01 0.80 14.79
CA LEU A 342 -21.89 1.26 13.97
C LEU A 342 -21.80 2.79 13.97
N ASP A 343 -20.58 3.31 13.80
CA ASP A 343 -20.34 4.74 13.58
C ASP A 343 -20.45 5.09 12.10
N ALA A 344 -20.09 4.13 11.22
CA ALA A 344 -20.26 4.31 9.79
C ALA A 344 -20.52 2.97 9.07
N ILE A 345 -21.07 3.07 7.87
CA ILE A 345 -21.29 1.93 6.99
C ILE A 345 -20.89 2.27 5.54
N VAL A 346 -20.18 1.36 4.90
CA VAL A 346 -19.88 1.38 3.47
C VAL A 346 -20.78 0.37 2.77
N ILE A 347 -21.58 0.82 1.82
CA ILE A 347 -22.53 -0.02 1.11
C ILE A 347 -22.09 -0.08 -0.34
N ASN A 348 -21.66 -1.27 -0.76
CA ASN A 348 -21.21 -1.53 -2.12
C ASN A 348 -22.43 -1.81 -3.02
N ASN A 349 -22.54 -1.08 -4.12
CA ASN A 349 -23.49 -1.39 -5.17
C ASN A 349 -22.94 -2.51 -6.05
N VAL A 350 -23.33 -3.74 -5.78
CA VAL A 350 -22.86 -4.92 -6.54
C VAL A 350 -23.57 -5.10 -7.89
N SER A 351 -24.58 -4.26 -8.19
CA SER A 351 -25.31 -4.29 -9.46
C SER A 351 -24.61 -3.47 -10.55
N GLU A 352 -23.65 -2.62 -10.20
CA GLU A 352 -22.92 -1.78 -11.14
C GLU A 352 -21.76 -2.55 -11.78
N GLU A 353 -21.65 -2.49 -13.10
CA GLU A 353 -20.58 -3.16 -13.85
C GLU A 353 -19.20 -2.61 -13.42
N GLY A 354 -18.26 -3.50 -13.07
CA GLY A 354 -16.96 -3.13 -12.53
C GLY A 354 -16.91 -2.95 -11.01
N SER A 355 -18.05 -3.07 -10.30
CA SER A 355 -18.15 -3.04 -8.85
C SER A 355 -18.37 -4.45 -8.27
N GLY A 356 -17.90 -4.71 -7.05
CA GLY A 356 -18.18 -5.94 -6.31
C GLY A 356 -16.97 -6.82 -6.00
N PHE A 357 -17.23 -8.11 -5.81
CA PHE A 357 -16.22 -9.09 -5.43
C PHE A 357 -15.28 -9.40 -6.59
N GLY A 358 -13.95 -9.35 -6.34
CA GLY A 358 -12.94 -9.74 -7.33
C GLY A 358 -12.42 -8.62 -8.24
N THR A 359 -13.16 -7.53 -8.44
CA THR A 359 -12.74 -6.36 -9.23
C THR A 359 -11.71 -5.51 -8.50
N ASP A 360 -10.98 -4.67 -9.23
CA ASP A 360 -10.03 -3.69 -8.64
C ASP A 360 -10.69 -2.35 -8.30
N THR A 361 -11.95 -2.17 -8.75
CA THR A 361 -12.76 -0.97 -8.56
C THR A 361 -13.98 -1.24 -7.71
N ASN A 362 -14.58 -0.17 -7.17
CA ASN A 362 -15.84 -0.23 -6.44
C ASN A 362 -16.58 1.10 -6.57
N ALA A 363 -17.92 1.03 -6.62
CA ALA A 363 -18.82 2.16 -6.40
C ALA A 363 -19.54 1.94 -5.08
N SER A 364 -19.62 2.96 -4.23
CA SER A 364 -20.11 2.79 -2.86
C SER A 364 -20.85 4.01 -2.35
N LEU A 365 -21.81 3.78 -1.47
CA LEU A 365 -22.39 4.80 -0.60
C LEU A 365 -21.77 4.66 0.79
N PHE A 366 -21.23 5.73 1.32
CA PHE A 366 -20.67 5.81 2.67
C PHE A 366 -21.56 6.71 3.53
N ILE A 367 -22.03 6.21 4.65
CA ILE A 367 -22.91 6.92 5.59
C ILE A 367 -22.29 6.85 6.96
N THR A 368 -22.23 7.98 7.67
CA THR A 368 -21.80 8.04 9.07
C THR A 368 -22.99 8.30 10.00
N ARG A 369 -22.85 7.93 11.26
CA ARG A 369 -23.85 8.17 12.31
C ARG A 369 -24.08 9.67 12.55
N ARG A 370 -23.08 10.50 12.28
CA ARG A 370 -23.17 11.98 12.39
C ARG A 370 -23.88 12.64 11.23
N GLY A 371 -24.33 11.86 10.24
CA GLY A 371 -25.13 12.33 9.12
C GLY A 371 -24.33 12.73 7.89
N GLU A 372 -23.02 12.45 7.86
CA GLU A 372 -22.26 12.60 6.62
C GLU A 372 -22.64 11.48 5.66
N GLU A 373 -22.94 11.84 4.42
CA GLU A 373 -23.32 10.93 3.35
C GLU A 373 -22.50 11.26 2.10
N ARG A 374 -21.76 10.27 1.58
CA ARG A 374 -20.93 10.42 0.38
C ARG A 374 -21.18 9.29 -0.58
N THR A 375 -21.60 9.63 -1.79
CA THR A 375 -21.64 8.70 -2.91
C THR A 375 -20.31 8.73 -3.63
N TYR A 376 -19.63 7.60 -3.68
CA TYR A 376 -18.40 7.43 -4.43
C TYR A 376 -18.72 6.74 -5.76
N PRO A 377 -18.41 7.38 -6.91
CA PRO A 377 -18.52 6.74 -8.21
C PRO A 377 -17.54 5.58 -8.33
N LEU A 378 -17.61 4.85 -9.42
CA LEU A 378 -16.65 3.76 -9.68
C LEU A 378 -15.21 4.30 -9.64
N MET A 379 -14.45 3.87 -8.64
CA MET A 379 -13.05 4.25 -8.41
C MET A 379 -12.23 3.06 -7.94
N SER A 380 -10.91 3.20 -7.88
CA SER A 380 -10.05 2.14 -7.36
C SER A 380 -10.33 1.87 -5.87
N LYS A 381 -10.14 0.61 -5.44
CA LYS A 381 -10.27 0.24 -4.02
C LYS A 381 -9.26 0.97 -3.14
N GLU A 382 -8.10 1.34 -3.66
CA GLU A 382 -7.12 2.16 -2.93
C GLU A 382 -7.63 3.58 -2.69
N GLU A 383 -8.18 4.23 -3.71
CA GLU A 383 -8.74 5.57 -3.60
C GLU A 383 -9.97 5.60 -2.68
N LEU A 384 -10.87 4.62 -2.82
CA LEU A 384 -12.01 4.46 -1.92
C LEU A 384 -11.56 4.26 -0.46
N SER A 385 -10.53 3.43 -0.25
CA SER A 385 -9.97 3.21 1.10
C SER A 385 -9.43 4.50 1.73
N GLU A 386 -8.73 5.31 0.96
CA GLU A 386 -8.22 6.60 1.43
C GLU A 386 -9.36 7.54 1.82
N ASN A 387 -10.39 7.65 0.99
CA ASN A 387 -11.56 8.49 1.26
C ASN A 387 -12.31 8.06 2.54
N ILE A 388 -12.54 6.76 2.73
CA ILE A 388 -13.20 6.22 3.94
C ILE A 388 -12.36 6.54 5.19
N LEU A 389 -11.05 6.27 5.15
CA LEU A 389 -10.16 6.46 6.29
C LEU A 389 -9.97 7.94 6.65
N MET A 390 -9.98 8.84 5.68
CA MET A 390 -9.90 10.28 5.92
C MET A 390 -11.13 10.81 6.64
N VAL A 391 -12.34 10.36 6.26
CA VAL A 391 -13.57 10.73 6.96
C VAL A 391 -13.59 10.16 8.38
N ALA A 392 -13.28 8.87 8.53
CA ALA A 392 -13.23 8.23 9.84
C ALA A 392 -12.26 8.94 10.80
N ALA A 393 -11.07 9.28 10.32
CA ALA A 393 -10.08 10.00 11.11
C ALA A 393 -10.58 11.38 11.57
N GLY A 394 -11.22 12.14 10.67
CA GLY A 394 -11.80 13.44 11.01
C GLY A 394 -12.93 13.36 12.04
N GLU A 395 -13.77 12.33 11.97
CA GLU A 395 -14.83 12.11 12.97
C GLU A 395 -14.27 11.68 14.34
N MET A 396 -13.23 10.82 14.35
CA MET A 396 -12.56 10.41 15.59
C MET A 396 -11.85 11.58 16.30
N GLU A 397 -11.26 12.52 15.56
CA GLU A 397 -10.65 13.72 16.15
C GLU A 397 -11.69 14.64 16.80
N SER A 398 -12.90 14.74 16.23
CA SER A 398 -13.97 15.57 16.77
C SER A 398 -14.62 15.00 18.05
N GLU A 399 -14.32 13.78 18.45
CA GLU A 399 -14.78 13.20 19.75
C GLU A 399 -13.90 13.61 20.93
N ILE A 400 -12.71 14.12 20.68
CA ILE A 400 -11.73 14.48 21.71
C ILE A 400 -11.93 15.94 22.20
N HIS A 401 -12.76 16.71 21.49
CA HIS A 401 -13.07 18.11 21.81
C HIS A 401 -14.55 18.30 22.20
#